data_3386fadbd1d90922598f7463197fe5e5
#
_entry.id   3386fadbd1d90922598f7463197fe5e5
#
_cell.length_a   1.000
_cell.length_b   1.000
_cell.length_c   1.000
_cell.angle_alpha   90.00
_cell.angle_beta   90.00
_cell.angle_gamma   90.00
#
_symmetry.space_group_name_H-M   'P 1'
#
loop_
_entity.id
_entity.type
_entity.pdbx_description
1 polymer ?
#
loop_
_entity_poly.entity_id
_entity_poly.type
_entity_poly.pdbx_seq_one_letter_code
_entity_poly.pdbx_strand_id
1 'polypeptide(L)'
;MNRLAFAALLLAPALAYADDPDAPAPAKDEPAADSTAVAKATPDKPKVNRIYIRLGVTYVKPLAQSNPVELADIDGPASLSLQNGPIAGSGTSIGTATIPSAIVGYVLPVWNNRLSLETVLGPPLDVKFQATGTLRDKPLAPTALGIPTGVMAIGPELGEAKAAPPMVTAVYSIIPTGPVRPFVGLGATVMLTYGAKTTNPVLTEVSQPQMSIAPAPGLVLQAGTEVRITQKIYARLDAKFIAFMEANATVHNIQVKTPDIPLFDTVNVGTAKMSVWVNPLILSGAIGMDF
;
A
#
# COMPACT_ATOMS: atom_id res chain seq x y z
N MET A 1 21.35 18.18 12.67
CA MET A 1 21.94 18.78 11.45
C MET A 1 22.85 17.73 10.82
N ASN A 2 22.41 17.02 9.80
CA ASN A 2 23.29 16.33 8.85
C ASN A 2 22.44 16.02 7.61
N ARG A 3 22.69 16.81 6.57
CA ARG A 3 22.08 16.63 5.24
C ARG A 3 22.95 15.65 4.48
N LEU A 4 22.44 14.47 4.16
CA LEU A 4 23.05 13.56 3.19
C LEU A 4 22.34 13.81 1.83
N ALA A 5 23.08 14.47 0.94
CA ALA A 5 22.73 14.63 -0.46
C ALA A 5 23.11 13.34 -1.20
N PHE A 6 22.11 12.66 -1.80
CA PHE A 6 22.35 11.60 -2.77
C PHE A 6 22.52 12.22 -4.17
N ALA A 7 23.76 12.23 -4.65
CA ALA A 7 24.08 12.54 -6.03
C ALA A 7 23.89 11.28 -6.89
N ALA A 8 22.93 11.31 -7.81
CA ALA A 8 22.78 10.29 -8.83
C ALA A 8 23.83 10.53 -9.94
N LEU A 9 24.76 9.60 -10.07
CA LEU A 9 25.78 9.59 -11.11
C LEU A 9 25.23 8.86 -12.34
N LEU A 10 24.86 9.60 -13.38
CA LEU A 10 24.54 9.09 -14.71
C LEU A 10 25.86 8.88 -15.47
N LEU A 11 26.32 7.64 -15.61
CA LEU A 11 27.36 7.26 -16.55
C LEU A 11 26.72 6.83 -17.87
N ALA A 12 26.90 7.66 -18.91
CA ALA A 12 26.67 7.28 -20.29
C ALA A 12 28.02 6.83 -20.89
N PRO A 13 28.13 5.67 -21.53
CA PRO A 13 29.30 5.35 -22.36
C PRO A 13 29.12 5.93 -23.76
N ALA A 14 29.96 6.89 -24.14
CA ALA A 14 30.15 7.30 -25.50
C ALA A 14 30.98 6.22 -26.23
N LEU A 15 30.36 5.53 -27.18
CA LEU A 15 31.08 4.71 -28.17
C LEU A 15 31.56 5.63 -29.30
N ALA A 16 32.86 5.90 -29.31
CA ALA A 16 33.54 6.49 -30.45
C ALA A 16 33.67 5.45 -31.55
N TYR A 17 33.11 5.76 -32.72
CA TYR A 17 33.30 5.02 -33.95
C TYR A 17 34.58 5.54 -34.58
N ALA A 18 35.60 4.70 -34.74
CA ALA A 18 36.81 5.04 -35.51
C ALA A 18 36.56 4.69 -36.98
N ASP A 19 36.72 5.66 -37.86
CA ASP A 19 36.76 5.49 -39.31
C ASP A 19 38.04 4.74 -39.70
N ASP A 20 37.87 3.69 -40.47
CA ASP A 20 38.95 2.90 -41.07
C ASP A 20 39.14 3.37 -42.55
N PRO A 21 40.30 3.90 -42.95
CA PRO A 21 40.48 4.50 -44.26
C PRO A 21 40.94 3.56 -45.39
N ASP A 22 40.94 2.22 -45.18
CA ASP A 22 41.41 1.28 -46.20
C ASP A 22 40.34 0.29 -46.66
N ALA A 23 39.38 0.75 -47.49
CA ALA A 23 38.50 -0.12 -48.25
C ALA A 23 38.85 -0.07 -49.75
N PRO A 24 39.15 -1.20 -50.41
CA PRO A 24 39.43 -1.24 -51.84
C PRO A 24 38.17 -1.03 -52.69
N ALA A 25 38.36 -0.33 -53.84
CA ALA A 25 37.32 0.06 -54.78
C ALA A 25 36.65 -1.14 -55.49
N PRO A 26 35.36 -1.00 -55.90
CA PRO A 26 34.60 -2.10 -56.51
C PRO A 26 34.96 -2.28 -58.00
N ALA A 27 35.13 -3.57 -58.39
CA ALA A 27 35.25 -3.99 -59.77
C ALA A 27 33.90 -3.90 -60.50
N LYS A 28 33.95 -3.44 -61.74
CA LYS A 28 32.83 -3.35 -62.71
C LYS A 28 32.60 -4.66 -63.41
N ASP A 29 31.30 -4.83 -63.74
CA ASP A 29 30.72 -5.59 -64.86
C ASP A 29 30.62 -7.14 -64.73
N GLU A 30 29.38 -7.60 -64.55
CA GLU A 30 28.83 -8.67 -65.37
C GLU A 30 27.29 -8.73 -65.33
N PRO A 31 26.62 -9.34 -66.34
CA PRO A 31 25.26 -8.94 -66.72
C PRO A 31 24.17 -9.80 -66.06
N ALA A 32 22.97 -9.25 -66.13
CA ALA A 32 21.71 -9.75 -65.58
C ALA A 32 21.43 -11.23 -65.77
N ALA A 33 21.25 -11.94 -64.66
CA ALA A 33 20.49 -13.17 -64.61
C ALA A 33 19.16 -12.90 -63.89
N ASP A 34 18.11 -13.22 -64.63
CA ASP A 34 16.71 -13.19 -64.21
C ASP A 34 16.51 -13.92 -62.87
N SER A 35 16.41 -13.17 -61.79
CA SER A 35 16.06 -13.74 -60.50
C SER A 35 14.63 -13.32 -60.18
N THR A 36 13.71 -14.25 -60.46
CA THR A 36 12.42 -14.31 -59.80
C THR A 36 12.62 -14.03 -58.31
N ALA A 37 12.34 -12.81 -57.90
CA ALA A 37 12.41 -12.37 -56.50
C ALA A 37 11.39 -13.21 -55.71
N VAL A 38 11.84 -14.31 -55.11
CA VAL A 38 11.14 -14.92 -53.98
C VAL A 38 11.08 -13.84 -52.89
N ALA A 39 9.92 -13.22 -52.75
CA ALA A 39 9.64 -12.32 -51.69
C ALA A 39 9.97 -13.05 -50.39
N LYS A 40 11.09 -12.68 -49.77
CA LYS A 40 11.53 -13.18 -48.48
C LYS A 40 10.46 -12.74 -47.49
N ALA A 41 9.53 -13.64 -47.20
CA ALA A 41 8.51 -13.42 -46.18
C ALA A 41 9.24 -12.98 -44.91
N THR A 42 9.11 -11.73 -44.58
CA THR A 42 9.60 -11.17 -43.30
C THR A 42 8.92 -12.02 -42.22
N PRO A 43 9.68 -12.71 -41.36
CA PRO A 43 9.04 -13.52 -40.32
C PRO A 43 8.14 -12.64 -39.52
N ASP A 44 6.85 -12.97 -39.52
CA ASP A 44 5.82 -12.25 -38.77
C ASP A 44 6.30 -12.19 -37.32
N LYS A 45 6.56 -10.97 -36.82
CA LYS A 45 6.96 -10.78 -35.42
C LYS A 45 5.84 -11.37 -34.57
N PRO A 46 6.14 -12.27 -33.63
CA PRO A 46 5.12 -12.91 -32.83
C PRO A 46 4.26 -11.81 -32.19
N LYS A 47 2.94 -11.86 -32.39
CA LYS A 47 2.00 -10.93 -31.79
C LYS A 47 2.14 -11.06 -30.27
N VAL A 48 2.69 -10.02 -29.65
CA VAL A 48 2.79 -9.95 -28.20
C VAL A 48 1.42 -9.54 -27.65
N ASN A 49 0.82 -10.41 -26.88
CA ASN A 49 -0.37 -10.08 -26.12
C ASN A 49 -0.01 -9.00 -25.11
N ARG A 50 -0.63 -7.83 -25.24
CA ARG A 50 -0.26 -6.65 -24.43
C ARG A 50 -1.02 -6.56 -23.14
N ILE A 51 -2.21 -7.16 -23.08
CA ILE A 51 -3.05 -7.13 -21.88
C ILE A 51 -3.03 -8.52 -21.25
N TYR A 52 -2.88 -8.56 -19.96
CA TYR A 52 -3.02 -9.78 -19.19
C TYR A 52 -3.85 -9.54 -17.93
N ILE A 53 -4.55 -10.57 -17.50
CA ILE A 53 -5.37 -10.58 -16.30
C ILE A 53 -4.97 -11.81 -15.49
N ARG A 54 -4.75 -11.60 -14.19
CA ARG A 54 -4.44 -12.66 -13.23
C ARG A 54 -5.47 -12.57 -12.11
N LEU A 55 -6.19 -13.65 -11.87
CA LEU A 55 -7.18 -13.76 -10.79
C LEU A 55 -6.60 -14.57 -9.65
N GLY A 56 -6.80 -14.13 -8.43
CA GLY A 56 -6.21 -14.78 -7.28
C GLY A 56 -6.65 -14.24 -5.94
N VAL A 57 -5.80 -14.44 -4.95
CA VAL A 57 -6.00 -14.04 -3.58
C VAL A 57 -4.82 -13.19 -3.13
N THR A 58 -5.14 -12.12 -2.42
CA THR A 58 -4.16 -11.20 -1.83
C THR A 58 -4.31 -11.20 -0.32
N TYR A 59 -3.21 -11.46 0.38
CA TYR A 59 -3.07 -11.36 1.83
C TYR A 59 -2.32 -10.07 2.17
N VAL A 60 -2.91 -9.25 3.03
CA VAL A 60 -2.35 -7.97 3.47
C VAL A 60 -2.00 -8.06 4.95
N LYS A 61 -0.73 -7.86 5.28
CA LYS A 61 -0.22 -7.81 6.64
C LYS A 61 0.37 -6.44 6.93
N PRO A 62 -0.32 -5.57 7.67
CA PRO A 62 0.26 -4.32 8.14
C PRO A 62 1.46 -4.60 9.06
N LEU A 63 2.57 -3.90 8.84
CA LEU A 63 3.73 -3.87 9.74
C LEU A 63 3.66 -2.58 10.57
N ALA A 64 2.54 -2.41 11.25
CA ALA A 64 2.16 -1.15 11.89
C ALA A 64 3.08 -0.79 13.05
N GLN A 65 3.57 0.45 13.04
CA GLN A 65 4.22 1.11 14.16
C GLN A 65 3.38 2.33 14.53
N SER A 66 2.77 2.30 15.71
CA SER A 66 1.91 3.36 16.19
C SER A 66 2.69 4.36 17.02
N ASN A 67 2.47 5.63 16.78
CA ASN A 67 2.79 6.66 17.73
C ASN A 67 1.78 6.64 18.90
N PRO A 68 2.13 7.20 20.07
CA PRO A 68 1.17 7.41 21.15
C PRO A 68 -0.06 8.18 20.67
N VAL A 69 -1.23 7.80 21.18
CA VAL A 69 -2.48 8.52 20.89
C VAL A 69 -2.42 9.87 21.58
N GLU A 70 -2.71 10.93 20.86
CA GLU A 70 -2.72 12.32 21.39
C GLU A 70 -4.15 12.76 21.65
N LEU A 71 -4.40 13.31 22.84
CA LEU A 71 -5.64 14.00 23.16
C LEU A 71 -5.49 15.50 22.92
N ALA A 72 -6.54 16.10 22.38
CA ALA A 72 -6.64 17.53 22.12
C ALA A 72 -8.04 18.02 22.43
N ASP A 73 -8.18 19.34 22.59
CA ASP A 73 -9.46 19.99 22.79
C ASP A 73 -10.20 19.49 24.03
N ILE A 74 -9.45 19.09 25.08
CA ILE A 74 -10.03 18.71 26.37
C ILE A 74 -10.46 19.98 27.06
N ASP A 75 -11.74 20.06 27.42
CA ASP A 75 -12.32 21.20 28.14
C ASP A 75 -13.24 20.75 29.27
N GLY A 76 -13.67 21.71 30.09
CA GLY A 76 -14.61 21.52 31.18
C GLY A 76 -14.12 20.50 32.23
N PRO A 77 -15.03 19.69 32.83
CA PRO A 77 -14.71 18.79 33.93
C PRO A 77 -13.67 17.71 33.56
N ALA A 78 -13.52 17.32 32.28
CA ALA A 78 -12.52 16.34 31.85
C ALA A 78 -11.09 16.82 32.10
N SER A 79 -10.83 18.13 32.08
CA SER A 79 -9.50 18.73 32.35
C SER A 79 -9.00 18.48 33.78
N LEU A 80 -9.87 18.12 34.72
CA LEU A 80 -9.48 17.71 36.07
C LEU A 80 -8.79 16.36 36.14
N SER A 81 -8.94 15.53 35.09
CA SER A 81 -8.41 14.15 35.02
C SER A 81 -7.46 13.96 33.86
N LEU A 82 -7.65 14.68 32.78
CA LEU A 82 -6.95 14.52 31.50
C LEU A 82 -6.24 15.81 31.11
N GLN A 83 -5.16 15.66 30.39
CA GLN A 83 -4.40 16.78 29.82
C GLN A 83 -4.26 16.56 28.31
N ASN A 84 -4.20 17.68 27.57
CA ASN A 84 -3.86 17.65 26.16
C ASN A 84 -2.44 17.10 25.97
N GLY A 85 -2.25 16.23 24.99
CA GLY A 85 -0.96 15.64 24.65
C GLY A 85 -0.99 14.12 24.51
N PRO A 86 0.19 13.51 24.36
CA PRO A 86 0.30 12.09 24.14
C PRO A 86 0.00 11.27 25.39
N ILE A 87 -0.80 10.21 25.23
CA ILE A 87 -1.05 9.22 26.28
C ILE A 87 0.13 8.25 26.32
N ALA A 88 0.92 8.31 27.40
CA ALA A 88 2.10 7.47 27.53
C ALA A 88 1.78 5.98 27.46
N GLY A 89 2.51 5.23 26.62
CA GLY A 89 2.36 3.78 26.43
C GLY A 89 1.10 3.38 25.69
N SER A 90 0.34 4.33 25.14
CA SER A 90 -0.80 4.05 24.25
C SER A 90 -0.32 3.73 22.84
N GLY A 91 -1.16 3.03 22.08
CA GLY A 91 -0.91 2.77 20.67
C GLY A 91 -2.15 2.21 19.98
N THR A 92 -2.03 2.06 18.67
CA THR A 92 -3.06 1.44 17.83
C THR A 92 -2.44 0.39 16.92
N SER A 93 -3.20 -0.61 16.56
CA SER A 93 -2.80 -1.62 15.56
C SER A 93 -3.89 -1.83 14.54
N ILE A 94 -3.49 -2.38 13.40
CA ILE A 94 -4.39 -2.65 12.27
C ILE A 94 -4.33 -4.14 11.98
N GLY A 95 -5.49 -4.76 11.83
CA GLY A 95 -5.63 -6.18 11.54
C GLY A 95 -5.16 -6.58 10.14
N THR A 96 -4.91 -7.87 9.94
CA THR A 96 -4.63 -8.46 8.63
C THR A 96 -5.91 -8.64 7.83
N ALA A 97 -5.79 -8.68 6.49
CA ALA A 97 -6.91 -8.93 5.61
C ALA A 97 -6.54 -9.91 4.49
N THR A 98 -7.51 -10.69 4.04
CA THR A 98 -7.39 -11.57 2.88
C THR A 98 -8.57 -11.31 1.95
N ILE A 99 -8.29 -11.00 0.69
CA ILE A 99 -9.31 -10.66 -0.29
C ILE A 99 -9.07 -11.38 -1.62
N PRO A 100 -10.14 -11.68 -2.38
CA PRO A 100 -10.01 -12.00 -3.79
C PRO A 100 -9.49 -10.77 -4.54
N SER A 101 -8.63 -11.00 -5.53
CA SER A 101 -8.03 -9.91 -6.29
C SER A 101 -7.83 -10.27 -7.75
N ALA A 102 -7.80 -9.25 -8.60
CA ALA A 102 -7.43 -9.34 -10.00
C ALA A 102 -6.24 -8.40 -10.25
N ILE A 103 -5.18 -8.92 -10.83
CA ILE A 103 -4.06 -8.14 -11.32
C ILE A 103 -4.30 -7.91 -12.81
N VAL A 104 -4.38 -6.66 -13.22
CA VAL A 104 -4.52 -6.25 -14.62
C VAL A 104 -3.24 -5.55 -15.03
N GLY A 105 -2.64 -5.98 -16.13
CA GLY A 105 -1.40 -5.42 -16.61
C GLY A 105 -1.43 -5.13 -18.11
N TYR A 106 -0.64 -4.13 -18.52
CA TYR A 106 -0.40 -3.74 -19.89
C TYR A 106 1.09 -3.73 -20.20
N VAL A 107 1.50 -4.57 -21.16
CA VAL A 107 2.89 -4.66 -21.61
C VAL A 107 3.21 -3.51 -22.55
N LEU A 108 4.16 -2.66 -22.14
CA LEU A 108 4.62 -1.52 -22.92
C LEU A 108 5.55 -1.98 -24.06
N PRO A 109 5.48 -1.35 -25.26
CA PRO A 109 6.33 -1.69 -26.40
C PRO A 109 7.75 -1.09 -26.27
N VAL A 110 8.29 -1.13 -25.05
CA VAL A 110 9.63 -0.62 -24.73
C VAL A 110 10.49 -1.74 -24.16
N TRP A 111 11.81 -1.61 -24.24
CA TRP A 111 12.77 -2.58 -23.70
C TRP A 111 12.47 -4.04 -24.08
N ASN A 112 12.15 -4.27 -25.36
CA ASN A 112 11.77 -5.58 -25.87
C ASN A 112 10.57 -6.21 -25.13
N ASN A 113 9.54 -5.42 -24.81
CA ASN A 113 8.33 -5.80 -24.09
C ASN A 113 8.60 -6.38 -22.68
N ARG A 114 9.65 -5.91 -22.01
CA ARG A 114 9.98 -6.33 -20.64
C ARG A 114 9.31 -5.48 -19.58
N LEU A 115 8.82 -4.30 -19.92
CA LEU A 115 8.16 -3.38 -19.01
C LEU A 115 6.65 -3.49 -19.14
N SER A 116 5.96 -3.60 -18.02
CA SER A 116 4.49 -3.53 -17.94
C SER A 116 4.04 -2.56 -16.86
N LEU A 117 2.84 -2.02 -17.05
CA LEU A 117 2.12 -1.30 -15.99
C LEU A 117 1.06 -2.23 -15.45
N GLU A 118 0.99 -2.32 -14.12
CA GLU A 118 0.04 -3.16 -13.41
C GLU A 118 -0.79 -2.37 -12.41
N THR A 119 -2.02 -2.82 -12.22
CA THR A 119 -2.88 -2.42 -11.12
C THR A 119 -3.50 -3.64 -10.47
N VAL A 120 -3.85 -3.52 -9.19
CA VAL A 120 -4.56 -4.57 -8.44
C VAL A 120 -5.98 -4.08 -8.19
N LEU A 121 -6.94 -4.90 -8.58
CA LEU A 121 -8.36 -4.67 -8.37
C LEU A 121 -8.89 -5.70 -7.37
N GLY A 122 -9.75 -5.27 -6.48
CA GLY A 122 -10.39 -6.14 -5.48
C GLY A 122 -11.51 -5.40 -4.74
N PRO A 123 -12.27 -6.10 -3.92
CA PRO A 123 -13.22 -5.44 -3.03
C PRO A 123 -12.46 -4.56 -2.03
N PRO A 124 -13.12 -3.55 -1.46
CA PRO A 124 -12.55 -2.77 -0.38
C PRO A 124 -12.16 -3.66 0.80
N LEU A 125 -11.03 -3.33 1.44
CA LEU A 125 -10.55 -4.00 2.64
C LEU A 125 -11.35 -3.53 3.86
N ASP A 126 -11.86 -4.45 4.65
CA ASP A 126 -12.40 -4.13 5.98
C ASP A 126 -11.23 -4.01 6.96
N VAL A 127 -10.98 -2.79 7.41
CA VAL A 127 -9.89 -2.44 8.32
C VAL A 127 -10.43 -2.25 9.72
N LYS A 128 -9.94 -3.05 10.67
CA LYS A 128 -10.27 -2.93 12.09
C LYS A 128 -9.13 -2.26 12.83
N PHE A 129 -9.46 -1.21 13.57
CA PHE A 129 -8.52 -0.50 14.44
C PHE A 129 -8.64 -1.03 15.85
N GLN A 130 -7.49 -1.38 16.44
CA GLN A 130 -7.41 -1.95 17.78
C GLN A 130 -6.53 -1.07 18.66
N ALA A 131 -6.99 -0.83 19.89
CA ALA A 131 -6.19 -0.21 20.94
C ALA A 131 -5.11 -1.18 21.43
N THR A 132 -3.96 -0.63 21.76
CA THR A 132 -2.84 -1.36 22.35
C THR A 132 -2.25 -0.62 23.54
N GLY A 133 -1.53 -1.35 24.39
CA GLY A 133 -0.87 -0.76 25.56
C GLY A 133 -1.85 -0.14 26.55
N THR A 134 -1.46 0.99 27.13
CA THR A 134 -2.26 1.64 28.19
C THR A 134 -3.65 2.07 27.73
N LEU A 135 -3.82 2.36 26.44
CA LEU A 135 -5.13 2.73 25.88
C LEU A 135 -6.13 1.57 25.97
N ARG A 136 -5.64 0.34 25.77
CA ARG A 136 -6.46 -0.87 25.85
C ARG A 136 -6.80 -1.27 27.29
N ASP A 137 -5.79 -1.22 28.18
CA ASP A 137 -5.83 -1.94 29.46
C ASP A 137 -6.17 -1.02 30.64
N LYS A 138 -6.15 0.30 30.44
CA LYS A 138 -6.42 1.28 31.49
C LYS A 138 -7.57 2.21 31.13
N PRO A 139 -8.37 2.65 32.11
CA PRO A 139 -9.32 3.74 31.89
C PRO A 139 -8.62 5.01 31.42
N LEU A 140 -9.25 5.77 30.51
CA LEU A 140 -8.72 7.06 30.06
C LEU A 140 -8.57 8.05 31.23
N ALA A 141 -9.53 8.06 32.14
CA ALA A 141 -9.61 8.99 33.28
C ALA A 141 -9.94 8.19 34.54
N PRO A 142 -8.98 7.52 35.18
CA PRO A 142 -9.28 6.65 36.35
C PRO A 142 -9.76 7.45 37.57
N THR A 143 -9.23 8.67 37.77
CA THR A 143 -9.60 9.52 38.90
C THR A 143 -9.71 10.99 38.49
N ALA A 144 -10.60 11.75 39.11
CA ALA A 144 -10.68 13.18 39.03
C ALA A 144 -10.50 13.77 40.45
N LEU A 145 -9.49 14.62 40.66
CA LEU A 145 -9.12 15.15 41.98
C LEU A 145 -8.99 14.09 43.07
N GLY A 146 -8.49 12.87 42.70
CA GLY A 146 -8.35 11.76 43.64
C GLY A 146 -9.62 10.93 43.86
N ILE A 147 -10.74 11.29 43.26
CA ILE A 147 -12.01 10.54 43.34
C ILE A 147 -12.09 9.59 42.12
N PRO A 148 -12.40 8.30 42.29
CA PRO A 148 -12.66 7.39 41.16
C PRO A 148 -13.76 7.95 40.24
N THR A 149 -13.56 7.83 38.93
CA THR A 149 -14.54 8.32 37.94
C THR A 149 -15.53 7.24 37.50
N GLY A 150 -15.20 5.97 37.72
CA GLY A 150 -15.97 4.85 37.21
C GLY A 150 -15.80 4.60 35.70
N VAL A 151 -14.95 5.34 34.99
CA VAL A 151 -14.68 5.15 33.56
C VAL A 151 -14.04 3.77 33.36
N MET A 152 -14.61 2.97 32.49
CA MET A 152 -14.06 1.64 32.14
C MET A 152 -12.88 1.75 31.19
N ALA A 153 -12.03 0.71 31.17
CA ALA A 153 -10.99 0.56 30.16
C ALA A 153 -11.63 0.46 28.75
N ILE A 154 -11.01 1.07 27.76
CA ILE A 154 -11.53 1.08 26.38
C ILE A 154 -11.61 -0.34 25.82
N GLY A 155 -10.66 -1.23 26.19
CA GLY A 155 -10.56 -2.55 25.59
C GLY A 155 -9.91 -2.54 24.20
N PRO A 156 -9.91 -3.68 23.49
CA PRO A 156 -9.14 -3.83 22.26
C PRO A 156 -9.75 -3.13 21.03
N GLU A 157 -11.08 -3.02 20.94
CA GLU A 157 -11.74 -2.48 19.75
C GLU A 157 -11.84 -0.96 19.81
N LEU A 158 -11.43 -0.27 18.73
CA LEU A 158 -11.60 1.17 18.59
C LEU A 158 -12.65 1.52 17.53
N GLY A 159 -12.54 0.93 16.37
CA GLY A 159 -13.39 1.26 15.25
C GLY A 159 -13.07 0.45 14.00
N GLU A 160 -13.81 0.70 12.95
CA GLU A 160 -13.62 0.08 11.65
C GLU A 160 -13.76 1.08 10.51
N ALA A 161 -13.14 0.78 9.38
CA ALA A 161 -13.28 1.54 8.14
C ALA A 161 -13.11 0.61 6.95
N LYS A 162 -13.58 1.05 5.77
CA LYS A 162 -13.26 0.41 4.50
C LYS A 162 -12.11 1.13 3.83
N ALA A 163 -11.11 0.39 3.37
CA ALA A 163 -9.96 0.93 2.66
C ALA A 163 -9.92 0.44 1.22
N ALA A 164 -9.70 1.34 0.29
CA ALA A 164 -9.46 1.04 -1.12
C ALA A 164 -8.14 1.69 -1.54
N PRO A 165 -7.04 0.94 -1.63
CA PRO A 165 -5.76 1.47 -2.06
C PRO A 165 -5.57 1.31 -3.58
N PRO A 166 -5.99 2.27 -4.43
CA PRO A 166 -5.61 2.25 -5.83
C PRO A 166 -4.08 2.29 -5.94
N MET A 167 -3.51 1.34 -6.69
CA MET A 167 -2.07 1.28 -6.90
C MET A 167 -1.73 1.10 -8.37
N VAL A 168 -0.62 1.68 -8.80
CA VAL A 168 -0.04 1.49 -10.12
C VAL A 168 1.43 1.14 -9.95
N THR A 169 1.87 0.05 -10.59
CA THR A 169 3.26 -0.42 -10.54
C THR A 169 3.82 -0.60 -11.93
N ALA A 170 5.03 -0.11 -12.17
CA ALA A 170 5.84 -0.44 -13.32
C ALA A 170 6.63 -1.71 -12.98
N VAL A 171 6.41 -2.77 -13.76
CA VAL A 171 6.98 -4.09 -13.51
C VAL A 171 7.93 -4.46 -14.63
N TYR A 172 9.16 -4.81 -14.27
CA TYR A 172 10.20 -5.23 -15.19
C TYR A 172 10.42 -6.74 -15.12
N SER A 173 10.20 -7.43 -16.23
CA SER A 173 10.47 -8.87 -16.37
C SER A 173 11.98 -9.09 -16.59
N ILE A 174 12.65 -9.69 -15.61
CA ILE A 174 14.08 -9.98 -15.67
C ILE A 174 14.35 -11.02 -16.76
N ILE A 175 13.53 -12.08 -16.78
CA ILE A 175 13.54 -13.13 -17.79
C ILE A 175 12.15 -13.17 -18.44
N PRO A 176 11.95 -12.56 -19.62
CA PRO A 176 10.62 -12.45 -20.23
C PRO A 176 10.14 -13.75 -20.89
N THR A 177 11.04 -14.69 -21.15
CA THR A 177 10.75 -15.95 -21.83
C THR A 177 11.15 -17.15 -20.96
N GLY A 178 10.55 -18.31 -21.22
CA GLY A 178 10.84 -19.53 -20.44
C GLY A 178 9.71 -19.94 -19.50
N PRO A 179 9.89 -21.05 -18.78
CA PRO A 179 8.87 -21.57 -17.87
C PRO A 179 8.75 -20.77 -16.58
N VAL A 180 9.80 -20.11 -16.13
CA VAL A 180 9.85 -19.27 -14.91
C VAL A 180 10.29 -17.87 -15.30
N ARG A 181 9.49 -16.87 -14.92
CA ARG A 181 9.66 -15.47 -15.30
C ARG A 181 9.72 -14.58 -14.05
N PRO A 182 10.89 -14.41 -13.44
CA PRO A 182 11.05 -13.48 -12.32
C PRO A 182 10.89 -12.03 -12.77
N PHE A 183 10.35 -11.23 -11.89
CA PHE A 183 10.13 -9.79 -12.13
C PHE A 183 10.33 -8.98 -10.86
N VAL A 184 10.57 -7.70 -11.06
CA VAL A 184 10.60 -6.67 -10.00
C VAL A 184 9.75 -5.49 -10.43
N GLY A 185 9.24 -4.75 -9.48
CA GLY A 185 8.37 -3.60 -9.76
C GLY A 185 8.56 -2.47 -8.78
N LEU A 186 8.25 -1.28 -9.28
CA LEU A 186 8.23 -0.03 -8.51
C LEU A 186 6.96 0.73 -8.86
N GLY A 187 6.30 1.31 -7.86
CA GLY A 187 5.05 2.01 -8.09
C GLY A 187 4.64 2.92 -6.96
N ALA A 188 3.42 3.42 -7.06
CA ALA A 188 2.80 4.28 -6.07
C ALA A 188 1.38 3.81 -5.76
N THR A 189 0.92 4.14 -4.57
CA THR A 189 -0.44 3.90 -4.09
C THR A 189 -0.89 5.05 -3.20
N VAL A 190 -2.20 5.19 -3.06
CA VAL A 190 -2.80 6.07 -2.05
C VAL A 190 -3.86 5.27 -1.33
N MET A 191 -3.75 5.11 -0.02
CA MET A 191 -4.81 4.49 0.77
C MET A 191 -5.96 5.48 0.94
N LEU A 192 -7.09 5.17 0.35
CA LEU A 192 -8.35 5.90 0.52
C LEU A 192 -9.23 5.12 1.49
N THR A 193 -9.77 5.81 2.49
CA THR A 193 -10.65 5.22 3.49
C THR A 193 -12.02 5.88 3.46
N TYR A 194 -13.06 5.09 3.71
CA TYR A 194 -14.43 5.59 3.81
C TYR A 194 -15.24 4.74 4.79
N GLY A 195 -16.39 5.28 5.22
CA GLY A 195 -17.25 4.60 6.18
C GLY A 195 -16.56 4.35 7.53
N ALA A 196 -15.60 5.21 7.91
CA ALA A 196 -14.94 5.12 9.20
C ALA A 196 -15.93 5.40 10.32
N LYS A 197 -15.98 4.51 11.30
CA LYS A 197 -16.85 4.64 12.48
C LYS A 197 -16.20 4.06 13.71
N THR A 198 -16.50 4.65 14.84
CA THR A 198 -16.13 4.13 16.15
C THR A 198 -17.11 3.01 16.53
N THR A 199 -16.58 1.83 16.89
CA THR A 199 -17.38 0.67 17.30
C THR A 199 -17.17 0.31 18.77
N ASN A 200 -16.30 1.03 19.44
CA ASN A 200 -15.99 0.81 20.86
C ASN A 200 -17.20 1.09 21.74
N PRO A 201 -17.64 0.14 22.59
CA PRO A 201 -18.83 0.30 23.41
C PRO A 201 -18.70 1.43 24.44
N VAL A 202 -17.52 1.65 25.03
CA VAL A 202 -17.30 2.72 26.01
C VAL A 202 -17.39 4.11 25.36
N LEU A 203 -16.84 4.24 24.15
CA LEU A 203 -16.85 5.51 23.42
C LEU A 203 -18.19 5.83 22.77
N THR A 204 -19.00 4.80 22.49
CA THR A 204 -20.31 4.95 21.83
C THR A 204 -21.51 4.91 22.79
N GLU A 205 -21.26 4.74 24.10
CA GLU A 205 -22.32 4.64 25.11
C GLU A 205 -23.12 5.95 25.24
N VAL A 206 -22.44 7.08 25.14
CA VAL A 206 -23.05 8.43 25.32
C VAL A 206 -23.39 9.06 23.98
N SER A 207 -22.48 8.99 23.02
CA SER A 207 -22.64 9.60 21.70
C SER A 207 -21.88 8.78 20.66
N GLN A 208 -22.11 9.07 19.37
CA GLN A 208 -21.35 8.46 18.28
C GLN A 208 -20.20 9.39 17.88
N PRO A 209 -18.95 9.15 18.31
CA PRO A 209 -17.82 9.97 17.91
C PRO A 209 -17.58 9.90 16.40
N GLN A 210 -17.21 11.05 15.80
CA GLN A 210 -16.93 11.12 14.38
C GLN A 210 -15.48 10.72 14.11
N MET A 211 -15.27 9.65 13.34
CA MET A 211 -13.95 9.20 12.95
C MET A 211 -13.65 9.59 11.51
N SER A 212 -12.52 10.25 11.29
CA SER A 212 -12.00 10.62 9.98
C SER A 212 -10.59 10.08 9.81
N ILE A 213 -10.25 9.64 8.59
CA ILE A 213 -8.92 9.11 8.26
C ILE A 213 -8.43 9.81 7.01
N ALA A 214 -7.27 10.44 7.09
CA ALA A 214 -6.68 11.12 5.96
C ALA A 214 -6.15 10.12 4.90
N PRO A 215 -6.19 10.48 3.60
CA PRO A 215 -5.54 9.69 2.56
C PRO A 215 -4.05 9.52 2.84
N ALA A 216 -3.53 8.30 2.69
CA ALA A 216 -2.14 8.00 2.97
C ALA A 216 -1.41 7.53 1.70
N PRO A 217 -0.50 8.34 1.13
CA PRO A 217 0.32 7.93 0.01
C PRO A 217 1.39 6.92 0.44
N GLY A 218 1.84 6.08 -0.51
CA GLY A 218 2.89 5.11 -0.27
C GLY A 218 3.65 4.73 -1.55
N LEU A 219 4.91 4.34 -1.38
CA LEU A 219 5.77 3.81 -2.42
C LEU A 219 5.65 2.28 -2.44
N VAL A 220 5.38 1.71 -3.61
CA VAL A 220 5.24 0.25 -3.78
C VAL A 220 6.53 -0.34 -4.32
N LEU A 221 7.12 -1.27 -3.59
CA LEU A 221 8.19 -2.15 -4.04
C LEU A 221 7.61 -3.53 -4.27
N GLN A 222 7.89 -4.13 -5.42
CA GLN A 222 7.32 -5.42 -5.81
C GLN A 222 8.40 -6.37 -6.30
N ALA A 223 8.29 -7.65 -5.95
CA ALA A 223 9.08 -8.73 -6.51
C ALA A 223 8.23 -10.00 -6.60
N GLY A 224 8.47 -10.80 -7.62
CA GLY A 224 7.71 -12.03 -7.79
C GLY A 224 8.18 -12.87 -8.96
N THR A 225 7.40 -13.89 -9.24
CA THR A 225 7.65 -14.80 -10.36
C THR A 225 6.35 -15.28 -10.97
N GLU A 226 6.35 -15.47 -12.28
CA GLU A 226 5.33 -16.20 -13.01
C GLU A 226 5.89 -17.55 -13.45
N VAL A 227 5.11 -18.60 -13.25
CA VAL A 227 5.44 -19.96 -13.66
C VAL A 227 4.44 -20.39 -14.70
N ARG A 228 4.92 -20.83 -15.87
CA ARG A 228 4.08 -21.34 -16.93
C ARG A 228 3.59 -22.75 -16.55
N ILE A 229 2.28 -22.93 -16.43
CA ILE A 229 1.65 -24.25 -16.21
C ILE A 229 1.34 -24.91 -17.55
N THR A 230 0.79 -24.16 -18.50
CA THR A 230 0.51 -24.59 -19.86
C THR A 230 0.96 -23.51 -20.85
N GLN A 231 0.74 -23.71 -22.14
CA GLN A 231 1.09 -22.72 -23.16
C GLN A 231 0.35 -21.36 -22.97
N LYS A 232 -0.82 -21.36 -22.31
CA LYS A 232 -1.66 -20.17 -22.11
C LYS A 232 -1.88 -19.81 -20.66
N ILE A 233 -1.61 -20.72 -19.72
CA ILE A 233 -1.90 -20.53 -18.30
C ILE A 233 -0.62 -20.34 -17.51
N TYR A 234 -0.61 -19.33 -16.66
CA TYR A 234 0.48 -18.96 -15.76
C TYR A 234 -0.03 -18.94 -14.33
N ALA A 235 0.78 -19.47 -13.41
CA ALA A 235 0.66 -19.19 -11.99
C ALA A 235 1.61 -18.04 -11.63
N ARG A 236 1.16 -17.15 -10.76
CA ARG A 236 1.94 -16.01 -10.29
C ARG A 236 1.99 -15.97 -8.77
N LEU A 237 3.17 -15.73 -8.26
CA LEU A 237 3.41 -15.41 -6.85
C LEU A 237 4.14 -14.08 -6.78
N ASP A 238 3.63 -13.15 -6.01
CA ASP A 238 4.31 -11.90 -5.80
C ASP A 238 4.22 -11.40 -4.34
N ALA A 239 5.20 -10.59 -3.98
CA ALA A 239 5.25 -9.85 -2.73
C ALA A 239 5.37 -8.36 -3.06
N LYS A 240 4.54 -7.53 -2.40
CA LYS A 240 4.64 -6.07 -2.46
C LYS A 240 4.87 -5.54 -1.06
N PHE A 241 5.76 -4.60 -0.95
CA PHE A 241 5.97 -3.82 0.28
C PHE A 241 5.63 -2.37 -0.01
N ILE A 242 4.77 -1.79 0.81
CA ILE A 242 4.42 -0.37 0.69
C ILE A 242 5.20 0.39 1.76
N ALA A 243 6.12 1.24 1.31
CA ALA A 243 6.92 2.08 2.19
C ALA A 243 6.29 3.48 2.35
N PHE A 244 6.61 4.14 3.47
CA PHE A 244 6.24 5.52 3.76
C PHE A 244 4.73 5.79 3.82
N MET A 245 3.94 4.78 4.15
CA MET A 245 2.50 4.92 4.32
C MET A 245 2.17 5.24 5.78
N GLU A 246 1.83 6.50 6.05
CA GLU A 246 1.41 6.98 7.36
C GLU A 246 -0.09 7.28 7.34
N ALA A 247 -0.85 6.54 8.14
CA ALA A 247 -2.29 6.73 8.31
C ALA A 247 -2.55 7.63 9.52
N ASN A 248 -3.17 8.78 9.28
CA ASN A 248 -3.58 9.73 10.30
C ASN A 248 -5.09 9.64 10.48
N ALA A 249 -5.52 9.21 11.67
CA ALA A 249 -6.93 9.13 12.03
C ALA A 249 -7.23 10.12 13.17
N THR A 250 -8.40 10.75 13.09
CA THR A 250 -8.89 11.68 14.11
C THR A 250 -10.29 11.26 14.51
N VAL A 251 -10.53 11.21 15.81
CA VAL A 251 -11.83 10.93 16.41
C VAL A 251 -12.28 12.18 17.18
N HIS A 252 -13.37 12.77 16.75
CA HIS A 252 -13.92 14.00 17.33
C HIS A 252 -15.11 13.73 18.23
N ASN A 253 -15.37 14.64 19.14
CA ASN A 253 -16.54 14.61 20.04
C ASN A 253 -16.62 13.35 20.89
N ILE A 254 -15.51 12.99 21.52
CA ILE A 254 -15.44 11.83 22.42
C ILE A 254 -16.09 12.20 23.73
N GLN A 255 -17.17 11.52 24.07
CA GLN A 255 -17.85 11.64 25.36
C GLN A 255 -17.79 10.32 26.09
N VAL A 256 -17.47 10.34 27.37
CA VAL A 256 -17.42 9.16 28.21
C VAL A 256 -18.31 9.35 29.44
N LYS A 257 -18.86 8.23 29.88
CA LYS A 257 -19.69 8.21 31.10
C LYS A 257 -18.81 8.14 32.34
N THR A 258 -19.18 8.91 33.37
CA THR A 258 -18.46 8.99 34.66
C THR A 258 -19.43 8.64 35.81
N PRO A 259 -19.80 7.36 35.94
CA PRO A 259 -20.90 6.95 36.83
C PRO A 259 -20.63 7.21 38.29
N ASP A 260 -19.38 7.31 38.71
CA ASP A 260 -19.01 7.53 40.12
C ASP A 260 -18.91 9.00 40.49
N ILE A 261 -19.19 9.91 39.56
CA ILE A 261 -19.20 11.36 39.84
C ILE A 261 -20.63 11.92 39.78
N PRO A 262 -21.30 12.12 40.92
CA PRO A 262 -22.72 12.48 40.95
C PRO A 262 -23.06 13.82 40.26
N LEU A 263 -22.09 14.74 40.12
CA LEU A 263 -22.30 16.04 39.52
C LEU A 263 -22.17 16.06 37.99
N PHE A 264 -21.42 15.10 37.43
CA PHE A 264 -21.13 15.01 36.01
C PHE A 264 -21.30 13.56 35.55
N ASP A 265 -22.46 13.20 35.04
CA ASP A 265 -22.74 11.85 34.52
C ASP A 265 -21.94 11.54 33.22
N THR A 266 -21.63 12.58 32.44
CA THR A 266 -20.84 12.49 31.22
C THR A 266 -19.84 13.62 31.12
N VAL A 267 -18.68 13.37 30.53
CA VAL A 267 -17.64 14.37 30.29
C VAL A 267 -17.17 14.34 28.83
N ASN A 268 -16.86 15.50 28.29
CA ASN A 268 -16.28 15.64 26.96
C ASN A 268 -14.77 15.50 27.04
N VAL A 269 -14.22 14.45 26.41
CA VAL A 269 -12.77 14.17 26.34
C VAL A 269 -12.12 14.91 25.16
N GLY A 270 -12.91 15.53 24.28
CA GLY A 270 -12.41 16.27 23.14
C GLY A 270 -12.13 15.41 21.92
N THR A 271 -10.92 15.50 21.41
CA THR A 271 -10.47 14.90 20.16
C THR A 271 -9.28 13.97 20.41
N ALA A 272 -9.31 12.77 19.85
CA ALA A 272 -8.16 11.85 19.83
C ALA A 272 -7.53 11.82 18.43
N LYS A 273 -6.23 12.02 18.37
CA LYS A 273 -5.42 11.93 17.14
C LYS A 273 -4.51 10.71 17.20
N MET A 274 -4.52 9.92 16.14
CA MET A 274 -3.74 8.70 16.01
C MET A 274 -2.92 8.75 14.73
N SER A 275 -1.63 8.47 14.80
CA SER A 275 -0.73 8.35 13.66
C SER A 275 -0.09 6.97 13.68
N VAL A 276 -0.18 6.26 12.55
CA VAL A 276 0.31 4.90 12.40
C VAL A 276 1.07 4.75 11.09
N TRP A 277 2.33 4.34 11.17
CA TRP A 277 3.09 3.87 10.01
C TRP A 277 2.62 2.46 9.68
N VAL A 278 1.84 2.31 8.62
CA VAL A 278 1.19 1.04 8.27
C VAL A 278 2.12 0.09 7.55
N ASN A 279 2.91 0.60 6.59
CA ASN A 279 3.93 -0.11 5.80
C ASN A 279 3.59 -1.58 5.51
N PRO A 280 2.47 -1.88 4.82
CA PRO A 280 1.99 -3.24 4.70
C PRO A 280 2.86 -4.10 3.79
N LEU A 281 3.05 -5.37 4.20
CA LEU A 281 3.50 -6.44 3.34
C LEU A 281 2.28 -7.12 2.71
N ILE A 282 2.26 -7.20 1.39
CA ILE A 282 1.17 -7.77 0.59
C ILE A 282 1.72 -8.99 -0.14
N LEU A 283 1.12 -10.15 0.07
CA LEU A 283 1.45 -11.38 -0.62
C LEU A 283 0.28 -11.77 -1.52
N SER A 284 0.54 -12.05 -2.80
CA SER A 284 -0.50 -12.43 -3.75
C SER A 284 -0.14 -13.73 -4.46
N GLY A 285 -1.14 -14.60 -4.59
CA GLY A 285 -1.10 -15.78 -5.44
C GLY A 285 -2.22 -15.70 -6.48
N ALA A 286 -1.89 -15.85 -7.76
CA ALA A 286 -2.85 -15.69 -8.83
C ALA A 286 -2.60 -16.67 -9.98
N ILE A 287 -3.64 -16.96 -10.76
CA ILE A 287 -3.60 -17.72 -12.02
C ILE A 287 -4.21 -16.84 -13.10
N GLY A 288 -3.69 -16.91 -14.29
CA GLY A 288 -4.24 -16.15 -15.40
C GLY A 288 -3.74 -16.56 -16.77
N MET A 289 -4.24 -15.84 -17.75
CA MET A 289 -3.93 -16.04 -19.16
C MET A 289 -3.48 -14.73 -19.80
N ASP A 290 -2.68 -14.83 -20.85
CA ASP A 290 -2.30 -13.72 -21.72
C ASP A 290 -3.27 -13.67 -22.92
N PHE A 291 -3.82 -12.49 -23.23
CA PHE A 291 -4.81 -12.25 -24.29
C PHE A 291 -4.21 -11.49 -25.46
#